data_2a34e514b9aad62e6505a4209a4fe0a6
#
_entry.id   2a34e514b9aad62e6505a4209a4fe0a6
#
_cell.length_a   1.000
_cell.length_b   1.000
_cell.length_c   1.000
_cell.angle_alpha   90.00
_cell.angle_beta   90.00
_cell.angle_gamma   90.00
#
_symmetry.space_group_name_H-M   'P 1'
#
loop_
_entity.id
_entity.type
_entity.pdbx_description
1 polymer ?
#
loop_
_entity_poly.entity_id
_entity_poly.type
_entity_poly.pdbx_seq_one_letter_code
_entity_poly.pdbx_strand_id
1 'polypeptide(L)'
;MNAPLPDPAPALVDPEMLQRLFAAQGPRALALRGSSAAERLSLLQRLHGALVARRGALYAAFRQDFGKPEVEVELSEIMPVLEEIQHARRHLRRWMKPRRVRPTLTSFGCPAHIHSQPRGRCLIIGPWNYPVSTLLGPLVSALAAGNSVMLKPSEFTPAVNAVLRELLAEAFTPDTVAFCEGDVSTAQALLALPFDHFFFTGSTAVGRLVMQAAARHLASVTLELGGKSPAIIDASADLDAAAELLLWGKFLNAGQSCVAPDHVFVARRLLPTFKERCRALLVQRYGTDAAASPDYARLIHQRHASQLIGLLEQARAAGAQLIHGGAHDVAGRYLAPTLLDCSAIDSPLDSQELFGPLLPVIAYDDLEEVLQRIDAGPKPLALYLWSRDRDIQQRVIARTSSGSVGLNLCMQQYTQLHLPFGGVNHSGSGSAHGQAGFRTFSHERSVLAAGPLLAVRLLLPPYSPFKLRLAQWVSRLTGGG
;
A
#
# COMPACT_ATOMS: atom_id res chain seq x y z
N MET A 1 -34.96 -11.89 -1.91
CA MET A 1 -34.26 -13.19 -1.94
C MET A 1 -33.32 -13.16 -3.15
N ASN A 2 -32.07 -12.75 -2.94
CA ASN A 2 -31.05 -12.85 -3.98
C ASN A 2 -30.29 -14.16 -3.72
N ALA A 3 -30.31 -15.06 -4.70
CA ALA A 3 -29.54 -16.29 -4.65
C ALA A 3 -28.04 -15.95 -4.46
N PRO A 4 -27.27 -16.78 -3.73
CA PRO A 4 -25.84 -16.57 -3.60
C PRO A 4 -25.24 -16.60 -5.01
N LEU A 5 -24.41 -15.60 -5.32
CA LEU A 5 -23.62 -15.62 -6.56
C LEU A 5 -22.77 -16.88 -6.54
N PRO A 6 -22.76 -17.69 -7.60
CA PRO A 6 -21.87 -18.82 -7.70
C PRO A 6 -20.43 -18.32 -7.63
N ASP A 7 -19.55 -19.11 -6.97
CA ASP A 7 -18.12 -18.89 -7.07
C ASP A 7 -17.76 -18.73 -8.56
N PRO A 8 -17.04 -17.69 -8.96
CA PRO A 8 -16.73 -17.47 -10.36
C PRO A 8 -15.97 -18.70 -10.88
N ALA A 9 -16.56 -19.35 -11.88
CA ALA A 9 -15.88 -20.45 -12.57
C ALA A 9 -14.53 -19.90 -13.10
N PRO A 10 -13.41 -20.59 -12.82
CA PRO A 10 -12.10 -20.11 -13.23
C PRO A 10 -12.09 -19.99 -14.76
N ALA A 11 -12.00 -18.79 -15.27
CA ALA A 11 -11.65 -18.59 -16.68
C ALA A 11 -10.23 -19.13 -16.85
N LEU A 12 -10.09 -20.26 -17.53
CA LEU A 12 -8.79 -20.82 -17.92
C LEU A 12 -8.11 -19.79 -18.81
N VAL A 13 -7.19 -19.04 -18.24
CA VAL A 13 -6.36 -18.10 -19.02
C VAL A 13 -5.37 -18.92 -19.80
N ASP A 14 -5.38 -18.74 -21.12
CA ASP A 14 -4.40 -19.34 -22.01
C ASP A 14 -3.00 -18.76 -21.73
N PRO A 15 -2.05 -19.56 -21.20
CA PRO A 15 -0.69 -19.08 -20.92
C PRO A 15 0.02 -18.53 -22.17
N GLU A 16 -0.32 -19.02 -23.36
CA GLU A 16 0.23 -18.51 -24.61
C GLU A 16 -0.25 -17.09 -24.91
N MET A 17 -1.52 -16.77 -24.55
CA MET A 17 -2.02 -15.40 -24.66
C MET A 17 -1.22 -14.44 -23.76
N LEU A 18 -0.92 -14.82 -22.51
CA LEU A 18 -0.11 -14.02 -21.61
C LEU A 18 1.30 -13.81 -22.15
N GLN A 19 1.92 -14.84 -22.73
CA GLN A 19 3.23 -14.73 -23.37
C GLN A 19 3.19 -13.80 -24.59
N ARG A 20 2.15 -13.88 -25.43
CA ARG A 20 1.96 -12.97 -26.58
C ARG A 20 1.81 -11.51 -26.14
N LEU A 21 1.00 -11.23 -25.10
CA LEU A 21 0.86 -9.89 -24.52
C LEU A 21 2.19 -9.39 -23.97
N PHE A 22 2.90 -10.20 -23.22
CA PHE A 22 4.20 -9.86 -22.66
C PHE A 22 5.24 -9.57 -23.78
N ALA A 23 5.26 -10.38 -24.85
CA ALA A 23 6.15 -10.14 -25.98
C ALA A 23 5.82 -8.83 -26.73
N ALA A 24 4.53 -8.53 -26.92
CA ALA A 24 4.08 -7.30 -27.58
C ALA A 24 4.47 -6.04 -26.79
N GLN A 25 4.61 -6.14 -25.47
CA GLN A 25 5.05 -5.02 -24.63
C GLN A 25 6.55 -4.68 -24.77
N GLY A 26 7.39 -5.57 -25.29
CA GLY A 26 8.83 -5.34 -25.42
C GLY A 26 9.19 -4.12 -26.26
N PRO A 27 8.78 -4.04 -27.52
CA PRO A 27 9.01 -2.88 -28.38
C PRO A 27 8.41 -1.59 -27.80
N ARG A 28 7.22 -1.70 -27.16
CA ARG A 28 6.55 -0.56 -26.54
C ARG A 28 7.31 -0.02 -25.33
N ALA A 29 7.79 -0.88 -24.45
CA ALA A 29 8.63 -0.48 -23.31
C ALA A 29 9.91 0.21 -23.75
N LEU A 30 10.52 -0.26 -24.86
CA LEU A 30 11.70 0.39 -25.44
C LEU A 30 11.36 1.79 -25.96
N ALA A 31 10.24 1.96 -26.66
CA ALA A 31 9.77 3.27 -27.13
C ALA A 31 9.47 4.22 -25.97
N LEU A 32 8.78 3.74 -24.93
CA LEU A 32 8.44 4.52 -23.73
C LEU A 32 9.68 4.96 -22.95
N ARG A 33 10.80 4.23 -23.02
CA ARG A 33 12.06 4.60 -22.38
C ARG A 33 12.57 5.96 -22.93
N GLY A 34 12.39 6.23 -24.21
CA GLY A 34 12.74 7.48 -24.87
C GLY A 34 11.65 8.54 -24.85
N SER A 35 10.48 8.26 -24.27
CA SER A 35 9.34 9.16 -24.34
C SER A 35 9.56 10.47 -23.59
N SER A 36 9.00 11.54 -24.13
CA SER A 36 8.97 12.87 -23.53
C SER A 36 7.99 12.95 -22.36
N ALA A 37 8.12 13.99 -21.53
CA ALA A 37 7.13 14.27 -20.49
C ALA A 37 5.73 14.51 -21.07
N ALA A 38 5.61 15.10 -22.26
CA ALA A 38 4.32 15.35 -22.90
C ALA A 38 3.60 14.04 -23.26
N GLU A 39 4.31 13.06 -23.80
CA GLU A 39 3.76 11.74 -24.14
C GLU A 39 3.28 11.00 -22.89
N ARG A 40 4.07 11.00 -21.80
CA ARG A 40 3.66 10.37 -20.53
C ARG A 40 2.48 11.08 -19.89
N LEU A 41 2.44 12.41 -19.94
CA LEU A 41 1.29 13.20 -19.47
C LEU A 41 0.03 12.90 -20.28
N SER A 42 0.14 12.64 -21.58
CA SER A 42 -0.99 12.21 -22.41
C SER A 42 -1.57 10.87 -21.96
N LEU A 43 -0.71 9.89 -21.58
CA LEU A 43 -1.16 8.61 -21.02
C LEU A 43 -1.95 8.83 -19.71
N LEU A 44 -1.42 9.66 -18.81
CA LEU A 44 -2.12 9.98 -17.54
C LEU A 44 -3.43 10.72 -17.77
N GLN A 45 -3.49 11.60 -18.77
CA GLN A 45 -4.73 12.31 -19.11
C GLN A 45 -5.82 11.37 -19.64
N ARG A 46 -5.46 10.37 -20.45
CA ARG A 46 -6.40 9.34 -20.94
C ARG A 46 -6.95 8.51 -19.78
N LEU A 47 -6.09 8.06 -18.86
CA LEU A 47 -6.53 7.36 -17.65
C LEU A 47 -7.48 8.20 -16.80
N HIS A 48 -7.17 9.49 -16.62
CA HIS A 48 -8.03 10.43 -15.90
C HIS A 48 -9.40 10.53 -16.53
N GLY A 49 -9.46 10.77 -17.86
CA GLY A 49 -10.73 10.89 -18.60
C GLY A 49 -11.60 9.65 -18.50
N ALA A 50 -10.99 8.46 -18.72
CA ALA A 50 -11.68 7.18 -18.64
C ALA A 50 -12.21 6.89 -17.22
N LEU A 51 -11.43 7.19 -16.17
CA LEU A 51 -11.86 7.02 -14.78
C LEU A 51 -13.04 7.92 -14.41
N VAL A 52 -12.99 9.20 -14.78
CA VAL A 52 -14.06 10.16 -14.51
C VAL A 52 -15.34 9.77 -15.26
N ALA A 53 -15.23 9.33 -16.50
CA ALA A 53 -16.37 8.92 -17.31
C ALA A 53 -17.10 7.68 -16.74
N ARG A 54 -16.37 6.80 -16.03
CA ARG A 54 -16.95 5.57 -15.47
C ARG A 54 -17.26 5.61 -13.98
N ARG A 55 -17.23 6.80 -13.35
CA ARG A 55 -17.48 6.98 -11.91
C ARG A 55 -18.79 6.34 -11.45
N GLY A 56 -19.90 6.61 -12.13
CA GLY A 56 -21.22 6.04 -11.78
C GLY A 56 -21.28 4.52 -11.95
N ALA A 57 -20.60 3.96 -12.96
CA ALA A 57 -20.51 2.52 -13.16
C ALA A 57 -19.69 1.86 -12.04
N LEU A 58 -18.62 2.50 -11.55
CA LEU A 58 -17.85 2.03 -10.40
C LEU A 58 -18.70 2.02 -9.12
N TYR A 59 -19.50 3.06 -8.84
CA TYR A 59 -20.40 3.05 -7.69
C TYR A 59 -21.34 1.85 -7.71
N ALA A 60 -21.96 1.57 -8.86
CA ALA A 60 -22.86 0.44 -9.02
C ALA A 60 -22.12 -0.91 -8.83
N ALA A 61 -20.93 -1.04 -9.41
CA ALA A 61 -20.10 -2.24 -9.29
C ALA A 61 -19.66 -2.52 -7.84
N PHE A 62 -19.23 -1.49 -7.11
CA PHE A 62 -18.88 -1.63 -5.70
C PHE A 62 -20.06 -1.99 -4.81
N ARG A 63 -21.24 -1.46 -5.13
CA ARG A 63 -22.46 -1.85 -4.44
C ARG A 63 -22.78 -3.33 -4.67
N GLN A 64 -22.56 -3.84 -5.88
CA GLN A 64 -22.76 -5.24 -6.22
C GLN A 64 -21.76 -6.17 -5.52
N ASP A 65 -20.46 -5.86 -5.54
CA ASP A 65 -19.41 -6.71 -5.00
C ASP A 65 -19.35 -6.66 -3.46
N PHE A 66 -19.48 -5.47 -2.86
CA PHE A 66 -19.25 -5.23 -1.43
C PHE A 66 -20.45 -4.65 -0.67
N GLY A 67 -21.48 -4.13 -1.33
CA GLY A 67 -22.42 -3.21 -0.68
C GLY A 67 -21.77 -1.92 -0.19
N LYS A 68 -20.60 -1.50 -0.76
CA LYS A 68 -19.80 -0.38 -0.30
C LYS A 68 -20.51 0.95 -0.63
N PRO A 69 -20.65 1.88 0.35
CA PRO A 69 -21.27 3.19 0.14
C PRO A 69 -20.55 4.02 -0.92
N GLU A 70 -21.29 4.79 -1.72
CA GLU A 70 -20.69 5.61 -2.80
C GLU A 70 -19.66 6.62 -2.28
N VAL A 71 -19.92 7.20 -1.10
CA VAL A 71 -18.96 8.11 -0.44
C VAL A 71 -17.66 7.40 -0.11
N GLU A 72 -17.71 6.16 0.39
CA GLU A 72 -16.50 5.37 0.64
C GLU A 72 -15.78 5.02 -0.66
N VAL A 73 -16.51 4.69 -1.73
CA VAL A 73 -15.91 4.44 -3.06
C VAL A 73 -15.19 5.70 -3.56
N GLU A 74 -15.84 6.86 -3.46
CA GLU A 74 -15.21 8.11 -3.89
C GLU A 74 -13.94 8.41 -3.10
N LEU A 75 -14.01 8.36 -1.76
CA LEU A 75 -12.90 8.73 -0.87
C LEU A 75 -11.72 7.76 -0.90
N SER A 76 -11.97 6.47 -1.12
CA SER A 76 -10.95 5.43 -0.96
C SER A 76 -10.48 4.78 -2.27
N GLU A 77 -11.22 4.97 -3.36
CA GLU A 77 -10.94 4.29 -4.64
C GLU A 77 -10.68 5.29 -5.78
N ILE A 78 -11.59 6.24 -5.99
CA ILE A 78 -11.53 7.14 -7.16
C ILE A 78 -10.65 8.35 -6.87
N MET A 79 -10.93 9.07 -5.79
CA MET A 79 -10.20 10.29 -5.41
C MET A 79 -8.70 10.05 -5.26
N PRO A 80 -8.20 8.99 -4.58
CA PRO A 80 -6.76 8.76 -4.46
C PRO A 80 -6.07 8.60 -5.82
N VAL A 81 -6.71 7.93 -6.79
CA VAL A 81 -6.15 7.78 -8.14
C VAL A 81 -6.13 9.11 -8.89
N LEU A 82 -7.20 9.89 -8.78
CA LEU A 82 -7.26 11.22 -9.42
C LEU A 82 -6.21 12.18 -8.83
N GLU A 83 -5.99 12.12 -7.50
CA GLU A 83 -4.95 12.91 -6.83
C GLU A 83 -3.55 12.48 -7.26
N GLU A 84 -3.26 11.18 -7.37
CA GLU A 84 -2.00 10.65 -7.91
C GLU A 84 -1.74 11.14 -9.35
N ILE A 85 -2.75 11.06 -10.22
CA ILE A 85 -2.66 11.57 -11.60
C ILE A 85 -2.34 13.06 -11.58
N GLN A 86 -3.08 13.84 -10.80
CA GLN A 86 -2.89 15.29 -10.74
C GLN A 86 -1.54 15.68 -10.14
N HIS A 87 -1.09 14.95 -9.13
CA HIS A 87 0.22 15.14 -8.51
C HIS A 87 1.34 14.83 -9.52
N ALA A 88 1.27 13.72 -10.23
CA ALA A 88 2.20 13.37 -11.29
C ALA A 88 2.20 14.42 -12.40
N ARG A 89 1.04 14.90 -12.86
CA ARG A 89 0.93 15.95 -13.90
C ARG A 89 1.65 17.25 -13.52
N ARG A 90 1.59 17.64 -12.25
CA ARG A 90 2.27 18.85 -11.76
C ARG A 90 3.78 18.70 -11.64
N HIS A 91 4.28 17.48 -11.37
CA HIS A 91 5.65 17.25 -10.96
C HIS A 91 6.50 16.45 -11.96
N LEU A 92 5.89 15.72 -12.92
CA LEU A 92 6.57 14.78 -13.81
C LEU A 92 7.77 15.40 -14.55
N ARG A 93 7.60 16.60 -15.09
CA ARG A 93 8.69 17.31 -15.79
C ARG A 93 9.92 17.52 -14.90
N ARG A 94 9.72 17.72 -13.59
CA ARG A 94 10.80 17.85 -12.62
C ARG A 94 11.40 16.50 -12.29
N TRP A 95 10.58 15.48 -12.10
CA TRP A 95 11.05 14.13 -11.76
C TRP A 95 11.89 13.49 -12.86
N MET A 96 11.57 13.77 -14.12
CA MET A 96 12.30 13.28 -15.29
C MET A 96 13.63 14.01 -15.53
N LYS A 97 13.84 15.21 -14.94
CA LYS A 97 15.11 15.94 -15.12
C LYS A 97 16.26 15.20 -14.43
N PRO A 98 17.43 15.10 -15.12
CA PRO A 98 18.64 14.60 -14.48
C PRO A 98 18.97 15.38 -13.21
N ARG A 99 19.18 14.70 -12.10
CA ARG A 99 19.54 15.31 -10.83
C ARG A 99 21.06 15.42 -10.72
N ARG A 100 21.57 16.64 -10.70
CA ARG A 100 23.00 16.90 -10.50
C ARG A 100 23.44 16.46 -9.11
N VAL A 101 24.63 15.86 -9.02
CA VAL A 101 25.27 15.42 -7.79
C VAL A 101 26.53 16.24 -7.59
N ARG A 102 26.84 16.58 -6.33
CA ARG A 102 28.08 17.29 -6.00
C ARG A 102 29.28 16.37 -6.23
N PRO A 103 30.36 16.86 -6.88
CA PRO A 103 31.56 16.07 -7.06
C PRO A 103 32.24 15.84 -5.70
N THR A 104 32.91 14.70 -5.57
CA THR A 104 33.86 14.43 -4.50
C THR A 104 35.24 14.97 -4.89
N LEU A 105 36.21 14.99 -3.97
CA LEU A 105 37.56 15.43 -4.28
C LEU A 105 38.18 14.60 -5.41
N THR A 106 37.95 13.29 -5.41
CA THR A 106 38.47 12.36 -6.44
C THR A 106 37.79 12.52 -7.81
N SER A 107 36.58 13.06 -7.85
CA SER A 107 35.82 13.33 -9.08
C SER A 107 35.71 14.84 -9.39
N PHE A 108 36.53 15.66 -8.75
CA PHE A 108 36.51 17.10 -8.96
C PHE A 108 36.71 17.46 -10.43
N GLY A 109 35.89 18.36 -10.94
CA GLY A 109 35.89 18.75 -12.35
C GLY A 109 35.12 17.78 -13.28
N CYS A 110 34.57 16.67 -12.77
CA CYS A 110 33.75 15.73 -13.53
C CYS A 110 32.26 15.99 -13.28
N PRO A 111 31.48 16.44 -14.27
CA PRO A 111 30.02 16.55 -14.12
C PRO A 111 29.40 15.20 -13.79
N ALA A 112 28.59 15.18 -12.70
CA ALA A 112 27.90 13.99 -12.23
C ALA A 112 26.40 14.23 -12.13
N HIS A 113 25.61 13.27 -12.59
CA HIS A 113 24.15 13.33 -12.47
C HIS A 113 23.51 11.94 -12.43
N ILE A 114 22.28 11.89 -11.92
CA ILE A 114 21.47 10.70 -11.85
C ILE A 114 20.30 10.86 -12.82
N HIS A 115 20.12 9.88 -13.69
CA HIS A 115 18.97 9.77 -14.59
C HIS A 115 17.97 8.76 -14.04
N SER A 116 16.70 9.17 -13.94
CA SER A 116 15.59 8.24 -13.73
C SER A 116 15.25 7.55 -15.04
N GLN A 117 15.58 6.29 -15.18
CA GLN A 117 15.31 5.46 -16.35
C GLN A 117 14.16 4.51 -16.04
N PRO A 118 13.14 4.36 -16.93
CA PRO A 118 12.09 3.34 -16.75
C PRO A 118 12.70 1.96 -16.55
N ARG A 119 12.07 1.14 -15.72
CA ARG A 119 12.50 -0.26 -15.54
C ARG A 119 12.27 -1.07 -16.81
N GLY A 120 11.09 -0.96 -17.43
CA GLY A 120 10.76 -1.66 -18.67
C GLY A 120 9.34 -2.21 -18.66
N ARG A 121 9.19 -3.54 -18.61
CA ARG A 121 7.91 -4.23 -18.46
C ARG A 121 7.64 -4.51 -17.00
N CYS A 122 6.49 -4.06 -16.49
CA CYS A 122 6.14 -4.19 -15.09
C CYS A 122 4.88 -5.03 -14.92
N LEU A 123 4.83 -5.85 -13.87
CA LEU A 123 3.62 -6.53 -13.42
C LEU A 123 3.10 -5.86 -12.16
N ILE A 124 1.82 -5.50 -12.15
CA ILE A 124 1.12 -4.99 -10.96
C ILE A 124 0.01 -5.96 -10.62
N ILE A 125 0.03 -6.52 -9.41
CA ILE A 125 -1.00 -7.42 -8.89
C ILE A 125 -1.72 -6.71 -7.75
N GLY A 126 -3.01 -6.47 -7.93
CA GLY A 126 -3.87 -5.79 -6.97
C GLY A 126 -4.73 -6.74 -6.14
N PRO A 127 -5.06 -6.37 -4.89
CA PRO A 127 -5.96 -7.12 -4.02
C PRO A 127 -7.43 -6.78 -4.29
N TRP A 128 -8.30 -7.44 -3.55
CA TRP A 128 -9.75 -7.26 -3.65
C TRP A 128 -10.33 -6.11 -2.81
N ASN A 129 -9.66 -5.68 -1.75
CA ASN A 129 -10.23 -4.76 -0.75
C ASN A 129 -10.35 -3.29 -1.23
N TYR A 130 -9.41 -2.84 -2.05
CA TYR A 130 -9.41 -1.54 -2.74
C TYR A 130 -9.00 -1.74 -4.20
N PRO A 131 -9.82 -2.45 -5.01
CA PRO A 131 -9.41 -2.96 -6.33
C PRO A 131 -9.09 -1.87 -7.35
N VAL A 132 -9.62 -0.66 -7.19
CA VAL A 132 -9.35 0.47 -8.10
C VAL A 132 -8.09 1.21 -7.65
N SER A 133 -8.03 1.67 -6.42
CA SER A 133 -6.94 2.53 -5.95
C SER A 133 -5.60 1.78 -5.85
N THR A 134 -5.59 0.53 -5.39
CA THR A 134 -4.36 -0.26 -5.25
C THR A 134 -3.84 -0.84 -6.57
N LEU A 135 -4.66 -0.84 -7.62
CA LEU A 135 -4.25 -1.25 -8.96
C LEU A 135 -3.85 -0.04 -9.82
N LEU A 136 -4.71 1.01 -9.85
CA LEU A 136 -4.48 2.17 -10.70
C LEU A 136 -3.50 3.18 -10.11
N GLY A 137 -3.35 3.29 -8.78
CA GLY A 137 -2.33 4.14 -8.16
C GLY A 137 -0.90 3.77 -8.61
N PRO A 138 -0.47 2.51 -8.44
CA PRO A 138 0.80 2.04 -9.00
C PRO A 138 0.90 2.15 -10.52
N LEU A 139 -0.21 1.95 -11.26
CA LEU A 139 -0.24 2.17 -12.71
C LEU A 139 0.10 3.62 -13.07
N VAL A 140 -0.44 4.62 -12.35
CA VAL A 140 -0.09 6.04 -12.54
C VAL A 140 1.42 6.24 -12.39
N SER A 141 2.02 5.69 -11.35
CA SER A 141 3.46 5.77 -11.09
C SER A 141 4.28 5.09 -12.20
N ALA A 142 3.85 3.91 -12.66
CA ALA A 142 4.51 3.14 -13.72
C ALA A 142 4.48 3.88 -15.08
N LEU A 143 3.32 4.44 -15.46
CA LEU A 143 3.16 5.24 -16.67
C LEU A 143 3.94 6.56 -16.61
N ALA A 144 3.92 7.23 -15.46
CA ALA A 144 4.73 8.44 -15.23
C ALA A 144 6.23 8.14 -15.37
N ALA A 145 6.69 6.98 -14.92
CA ALA A 145 8.07 6.54 -15.09
C ALA A 145 8.40 6.10 -16.52
N GLY A 146 7.40 5.78 -17.36
CA GLY A 146 7.56 5.40 -18.77
C GLY A 146 7.71 3.90 -19.00
N ASN A 147 6.97 3.09 -18.23
CA ASN A 147 6.93 1.63 -18.37
C ASN A 147 5.69 1.16 -19.15
N SER A 148 5.76 -0.03 -19.74
CA SER A 148 4.59 -0.83 -20.11
C SER A 148 4.19 -1.72 -18.93
N VAL A 149 2.90 -2.03 -18.80
CA VAL A 149 2.36 -2.67 -17.59
C VAL A 149 1.38 -3.79 -17.93
N MET A 150 1.51 -4.92 -17.26
CA MET A 150 0.44 -5.91 -17.15
C MET A 150 -0.20 -5.78 -15.77
N LEU A 151 -1.53 -5.72 -15.72
CA LEU A 151 -2.32 -5.60 -14.50
C LEU A 151 -3.03 -6.91 -14.24
N LYS A 152 -2.91 -7.44 -13.04
CA LYS A 152 -3.69 -8.60 -12.57
C LYS A 152 -4.58 -8.16 -11.41
N PRO A 153 -5.89 -7.96 -11.62
CA PRO A 153 -6.85 -7.68 -10.55
C PRO A 153 -7.14 -8.94 -9.73
N SER A 154 -7.77 -8.77 -8.58
CA SER A 154 -8.31 -9.90 -7.83
C SER A 154 -9.56 -10.46 -8.51
N GLU A 155 -9.74 -11.78 -8.48
CA GLU A 155 -10.93 -12.47 -8.96
C GLU A 155 -12.18 -12.28 -8.11
N PHE A 156 -12.01 -11.78 -6.90
CA PHE A 156 -13.11 -11.60 -5.93
C PHE A 156 -13.97 -10.36 -6.16
N THR A 157 -13.63 -9.51 -7.14
CA THR A 157 -14.35 -8.27 -7.46
C THR A 157 -14.80 -8.22 -8.92
N PRO A 158 -15.63 -9.18 -9.37
CA PRO A 158 -15.95 -9.35 -10.79
C PRO A 158 -16.71 -8.16 -11.40
N ALA A 159 -17.60 -7.50 -10.66
CA ALA A 159 -18.32 -6.34 -11.17
C ALA A 159 -17.38 -5.14 -11.35
N VAL A 160 -16.50 -4.87 -10.38
CA VAL A 160 -15.48 -3.81 -10.50
C VAL A 160 -14.50 -4.12 -11.63
N ASN A 161 -14.06 -5.39 -11.76
CA ASN A 161 -13.16 -5.80 -12.84
C ASN A 161 -13.78 -5.58 -14.23
N ALA A 162 -15.06 -5.84 -14.41
CA ALA A 162 -15.76 -5.57 -15.67
C ALA A 162 -15.65 -4.09 -16.08
N VAL A 163 -15.86 -3.17 -15.13
CA VAL A 163 -15.73 -1.73 -15.37
C VAL A 163 -14.26 -1.35 -15.64
N LEU A 164 -13.29 -1.91 -14.88
CA LEU A 164 -11.88 -1.64 -15.10
C LEU A 164 -11.39 -2.14 -16.47
N ARG A 165 -11.86 -3.29 -16.94
CA ARG A 165 -11.53 -3.83 -18.27
C ARG A 165 -11.92 -2.85 -19.37
N GLU A 166 -13.16 -2.36 -19.34
CA GLU A 166 -13.64 -1.39 -20.31
C GLU A 166 -12.89 -0.05 -20.22
N LEU A 167 -12.67 0.45 -19.01
CA LEU A 167 -11.93 1.69 -18.75
C LEU A 167 -10.52 1.62 -19.34
N LEU A 168 -9.82 0.52 -19.10
CA LEU A 168 -8.44 0.37 -19.54
C LEU A 168 -8.35 0.11 -21.05
N ALA A 169 -9.30 -0.62 -21.64
CA ALA A 169 -9.39 -0.81 -23.09
C ALA A 169 -9.67 0.48 -23.86
N GLU A 170 -10.46 1.39 -23.26
CA GLU A 170 -10.68 2.74 -23.81
C GLU A 170 -9.41 3.61 -23.74
N ALA A 171 -8.69 3.53 -22.62
CA ALA A 171 -7.54 4.40 -22.37
C ALA A 171 -6.26 3.93 -23.07
N PHE A 172 -6.05 2.62 -23.24
CA PHE A 172 -4.77 2.06 -23.65
C PHE A 172 -4.88 0.90 -24.61
N THR A 173 -3.85 0.74 -25.46
CA THR A 173 -3.59 -0.49 -26.20
C THR A 173 -2.90 -1.52 -25.30
N PRO A 174 -3.09 -2.84 -25.51
CA PRO A 174 -2.54 -3.89 -24.66
C PRO A 174 -1.00 -3.91 -24.58
N ASP A 175 -0.31 -3.37 -25.58
CA ASP A 175 1.14 -3.21 -25.57
C ASP A 175 1.61 -2.15 -24.56
N THR A 176 0.75 -1.21 -24.20
CA THR A 176 1.03 -0.19 -23.17
C THR A 176 0.53 -0.65 -21.81
N VAL A 177 -0.75 -1.04 -21.71
CA VAL A 177 -1.37 -1.56 -20.49
C VAL A 177 -2.25 -2.75 -20.86
N ALA A 178 -1.91 -3.94 -20.40
CA ALA A 178 -2.72 -5.15 -20.55
C ALA A 178 -3.43 -5.48 -19.22
N PHE A 179 -4.71 -5.83 -19.29
CA PHE A 179 -5.52 -6.23 -18.14
C PHE A 179 -5.77 -7.73 -18.18
N CYS A 180 -5.22 -8.47 -17.22
CA CYS A 180 -5.16 -9.92 -17.19
C CYS A 180 -5.99 -10.45 -16.03
N GLU A 181 -7.28 -10.71 -16.27
CA GLU A 181 -8.18 -11.34 -15.31
C GLU A 181 -7.88 -12.83 -15.16
N GLY A 182 -8.30 -13.39 -14.07
CA GLY A 182 -8.19 -14.80 -13.76
C GLY A 182 -7.82 -15.06 -12.30
N ASP A 183 -7.70 -16.31 -11.94
CA ASP A 183 -7.47 -16.80 -10.61
C ASP A 183 -5.97 -16.91 -10.24
N VAL A 184 -5.67 -17.74 -9.26
CA VAL A 184 -4.32 -18.04 -8.80
C VAL A 184 -3.44 -18.63 -9.93
N SER A 185 -4.01 -19.43 -10.86
CA SER A 185 -3.26 -20.01 -11.97
C SER A 185 -2.74 -18.94 -12.94
N THR A 186 -3.56 -17.92 -13.20
CA THR A 186 -3.16 -16.73 -13.98
C THR A 186 -2.04 -15.95 -13.29
N ALA A 187 -2.14 -15.74 -11.98
CA ALA A 187 -1.09 -15.09 -11.22
C ALA A 187 0.23 -15.86 -11.30
N GLN A 188 0.19 -17.19 -11.16
CA GLN A 188 1.37 -18.05 -11.29
C GLN A 188 1.99 -17.99 -12.69
N ALA A 189 1.17 -18.01 -13.75
CA ALA A 189 1.64 -17.88 -15.13
C ALA A 189 2.31 -16.52 -15.39
N LEU A 190 1.73 -15.42 -14.86
CA LEU A 190 2.33 -14.09 -14.93
C LEU A 190 3.64 -13.99 -14.15
N LEU A 191 3.71 -14.57 -12.95
CA LEU A 191 4.91 -14.57 -12.11
C LEU A 191 6.06 -15.38 -12.72
N ALA A 192 5.79 -16.28 -13.68
CA ALA A 192 6.80 -17.01 -14.43
C ALA A 192 7.44 -16.18 -15.54
N LEU A 193 6.84 -15.07 -15.97
CA LEU A 193 7.36 -14.21 -17.04
C LEU A 193 8.48 -13.28 -16.53
N PRO A 194 9.49 -12.99 -17.37
CA PRO A 194 10.66 -12.21 -16.97
C PRO A 194 10.38 -10.69 -16.99
N PHE A 195 9.50 -10.23 -16.09
CA PHE A 195 9.28 -8.79 -15.87
C PHE A 195 10.50 -8.13 -15.26
N ASP A 196 10.67 -6.84 -15.53
CA ASP A 196 11.75 -6.01 -14.97
C ASP A 196 11.41 -5.53 -13.55
N HIS A 197 10.11 -5.46 -13.21
CA HIS A 197 9.63 -5.08 -11.89
C HIS A 197 8.29 -5.72 -11.55
N PHE A 198 8.16 -6.20 -10.32
CA PHE A 198 6.91 -6.73 -9.75
C PHE A 198 6.43 -5.79 -8.65
N PHE A 199 5.20 -5.33 -8.78
CA PHE A 199 4.50 -4.58 -7.73
C PHE A 199 3.32 -5.42 -7.24
N PHE A 200 3.29 -5.72 -5.97
CA PHE A 200 2.28 -6.58 -5.38
C PHE A 200 1.68 -5.93 -4.13
N THR A 201 0.36 -5.88 -4.07
CA THR A 201 -0.38 -5.54 -2.84
C THR A 201 -1.21 -6.74 -2.41
N GLY A 202 -1.07 -7.17 -1.15
CA GLY A 202 -1.81 -8.32 -0.63
C GLY A 202 -1.23 -8.89 0.67
N SER A 203 -1.43 -10.18 0.92
CA SER A 203 -0.98 -10.82 2.15
C SER A 203 0.54 -11.08 2.17
N THR A 204 1.12 -11.07 3.37
CA THR A 204 2.56 -11.36 3.58
C THR A 204 2.96 -12.74 3.05
N ALA A 205 2.08 -13.74 3.15
CA ALA A 205 2.34 -15.09 2.65
C ALA A 205 2.51 -15.09 1.12
N VAL A 206 1.62 -14.42 0.39
CA VAL A 206 1.70 -14.32 -1.08
C VAL A 206 2.84 -13.39 -1.50
N GLY A 207 3.11 -12.31 -0.76
CA GLY A 207 4.25 -11.41 -1.01
C GLY A 207 5.59 -12.15 -1.03
N ARG A 208 5.79 -13.14 -0.16
CA ARG A 208 6.98 -14.01 -0.19
C ARG A 208 7.09 -14.80 -1.49
N LEU A 209 5.98 -15.34 -2.01
CA LEU A 209 5.97 -16.05 -3.29
C LEU A 209 6.30 -15.13 -4.47
N VAL A 210 5.78 -13.90 -4.46
CA VAL A 210 6.11 -12.88 -5.47
C VAL A 210 7.59 -12.53 -5.43
N MET A 211 8.16 -12.34 -4.24
CA MET A 211 9.60 -12.06 -4.08
C MET A 211 10.47 -13.23 -4.57
N GLN A 212 10.07 -14.48 -4.29
CA GLN A 212 10.75 -15.67 -4.82
C GLN A 212 10.68 -15.77 -6.35
N ALA A 213 9.54 -15.41 -6.94
CA ALA A 213 9.39 -15.37 -8.39
C ALA A 213 10.28 -14.29 -9.04
N ALA A 214 10.29 -13.08 -8.48
CA ALA A 214 11.14 -11.99 -8.95
C ALA A 214 12.64 -12.33 -8.88
N ALA A 215 13.07 -13.06 -7.84
CA ALA A 215 14.46 -13.48 -7.67
C ALA A 215 14.97 -14.36 -8.81
N ARG A 216 14.10 -15.15 -9.47
CA ARG A 216 14.49 -15.99 -10.64
C ARG A 216 14.97 -15.16 -11.83
N HIS A 217 14.50 -13.92 -11.93
CA HIS A 217 14.80 -13.00 -13.03
C HIS A 217 15.71 -11.84 -12.59
N LEU A 218 16.18 -11.83 -11.32
CA LEU A 218 16.89 -10.71 -10.70
C LEU A 218 16.13 -9.38 -10.85
N ALA A 219 14.80 -9.48 -10.94
CA ALA A 219 13.92 -8.34 -11.06
C ALA A 219 13.73 -7.62 -9.71
N SER A 220 13.52 -6.33 -9.77
CA SER A 220 13.16 -5.59 -8.57
C SER A 220 11.70 -5.87 -8.15
N VAL A 221 11.43 -5.76 -6.86
CA VAL A 221 10.10 -6.02 -6.28
C VAL A 221 9.70 -4.90 -5.33
N THR A 222 8.42 -4.54 -5.35
CA THR A 222 7.77 -3.72 -4.34
C THR A 222 6.59 -4.50 -3.78
N LEU A 223 6.54 -4.59 -2.47
CA LEU A 223 5.54 -5.34 -1.73
C LEU A 223 4.82 -4.39 -0.77
N GLU A 224 3.52 -4.22 -0.97
CA GLU A 224 2.63 -3.52 -0.06
C GLU A 224 1.76 -4.57 0.65
N LEU A 225 2.12 -4.87 1.89
CA LEU A 225 1.52 -5.96 2.65
C LEU A 225 0.70 -5.40 3.81
N GLY A 226 0.15 -6.27 4.64
CA GLY A 226 -0.64 -5.87 5.79
C GLY A 226 0.16 -5.89 7.09
N GLY A 227 -0.53 -6.27 8.14
CA GLY A 227 0.02 -6.45 9.47
C GLY A 227 -0.97 -6.01 10.55
N LYS A 228 -0.63 -6.30 11.80
CA LYS A 228 -1.44 -5.92 12.95
C LYS A 228 -1.18 -4.48 13.36
N SER A 229 -1.73 -3.52 12.61
CA SER A 229 -1.55 -2.08 12.84
C SER A 229 -2.10 -1.66 14.21
N PRO A 230 -1.23 -1.37 15.21
CA PRO A 230 -1.68 -1.00 16.55
C PRO A 230 -2.15 0.44 16.61
N ALA A 231 -3.12 0.71 17.48
CA ALA A 231 -3.50 2.05 17.88
C ALA A 231 -3.21 2.23 19.37
N ILE A 232 -2.70 3.39 19.79
CA ILE A 232 -2.41 3.73 21.18
C ILE A 232 -3.17 5.01 21.53
N ILE A 233 -3.98 4.96 22.57
CA ILE A 233 -4.67 6.11 23.14
C ILE A 233 -4.01 6.41 24.50
N ASP A 234 -3.14 7.40 24.48
CA ASP A 234 -2.42 7.85 25.67
C ASP A 234 -3.33 8.62 26.63
N ALA A 235 -2.93 8.66 27.87
CA ALA A 235 -3.65 9.34 28.95
C ALA A 235 -3.89 10.84 28.70
N SER A 236 -3.07 11.51 27.86
CA SER A 236 -3.21 12.92 27.48
C SER A 236 -4.08 13.14 26.24
N ALA A 237 -4.55 12.07 25.59
CA ALA A 237 -5.29 12.11 24.34
C ALA A 237 -6.59 12.94 24.44
N ASP A 238 -6.97 13.54 23.33
CA ASP A 238 -8.35 13.95 23.10
C ASP A 238 -9.19 12.70 22.81
N LEU A 239 -9.91 12.24 23.83
CA LEU A 239 -10.60 10.97 23.77
C LEU A 239 -11.75 10.96 22.76
N ASP A 240 -12.46 12.09 22.61
CA ASP A 240 -13.56 12.22 21.67
C ASP A 240 -13.04 12.13 20.22
N ALA A 241 -12.01 12.92 19.89
CA ALA A 241 -11.37 12.89 18.59
C ALA A 241 -10.72 11.52 18.31
N ALA A 242 -10.11 10.90 19.32
CA ALA A 242 -9.50 9.57 19.21
C ALA A 242 -10.56 8.48 18.88
N ALA A 243 -11.65 8.44 19.63
CA ALA A 243 -12.73 7.47 19.39
C ALA A 243 -13.38 7.68 18.01
N GLU A 244 -13.63 8.94 17.64
CA GLU A 244 -14.26 9.29 16.37
C GLU A 244 -13.44 8.83 15.17
N LEU A 245 -12.14 9.17 15.13
CA LEU A 245 -11.25 8.85 14.01
C LEU A 245 -10.83 7.38 13.99
N LEU A 246 -10.60 6.77 15.16
CA LEU A 246 -10.28 5.35 15.28
C LEU A 246 -11.41 4.48 14.72
N LEU A 247 -12.66 4.74 15.14
CA LEU A 247 -13.82 3.97 14.68
C LEU A 247 -14.09 4.18 13.20
N TRP A 248 -13.89 5.39 12.69
CA TRP A 248 -13.97 5.64 11.26
C TRP A 248 -12.95 4.80 10.50
N GLY A 249 -11.67 4.88 10.87
CA GLY A 249 -10.61 4.12 10.22
C GLY A 249 -10.75 2.60 10.37
N LYS A 250 -11.32 2.14 11.50
CA LYS A 250 -11.55 0.72 11.75
C LYS A 250 -12.69 0.15 10.91
N PHE A 251 -13.80 0.89 10.72
CA PHE A 251 -15.00 0.33 10.12
C PHE A 251 -15.26 0.74 8.68
N LEU A 252 -14.44 1.66 8.13
CA LEU A 252 -14.38 1.92 6.69
C LEU A 252 -14.14 0.59 5.94
N ASN A 253 -14.91 0.31 4.87
CA ASN A 253 -14.85 -0.94 4.11
C ASN A 253 -15.01 -2.19 5.00
N ALA A 254 -15.83 -2.12 6.05
CA ALA A 254 -16.00 -3.17 7.08
C ALA A 254 -14.66 -3.64 7.68
N GLY A 255 -13.68 -2.76 7.83
CA GLY A 255 -12.37 -3.07 8.41
C GLY A 255 -11.42 -3.83 7.51
N GLN A 256 -11.76 -4.02 6.24
CA GLN A 256 -10.95 -4.76 5.26
C GLN A 256 -9.88 -3.85 4.64
N SER A 257 -8.97 -3.33 5.48
CA SER A 257 -7.91 -2.41 5.07
C SER A 257 -6.59 -2.74 5.73
N CYS A 258 -5.51 -2.71 4.96
CA CYS A 258 -4.14 -2.96 5.43
C CYS A 258 -3.63 -1.92 6.45
N VAL A 259 -4.25 -0.72 6.45
CA VAL A 259 -3.95 0.36 7.40
C VAL A 259 -5.06 0.57 8.43
N ALA A 260 -6.11 -0.26 8.46
CA ALA A 260 -7.11 -0.18 9.53
C ALA A 260 -6.47 -0.52 10.89
N PRO A 261 -6.81 0.18 11.97
CA PRO A 261 -6.42 -0.24 13.30
C PRO A 261 -6.85 -1.68 13.56
N ASP A 262 -5.89 -2.56 13.83
CA ASP A 262 -6.17 -3.97 14.09
C ASP A 262 -6.64 -4.18 15.53
N HIS A 263 -5.99 -3.52 16.48
CA HIS A 263 -6.30 -3.49 17.91
C HIS A 263 -5.96 -2.12 18.50
N VAL A 264 -6.49 -1.81 19.68
CA VAL A 264 -6.23 -0.53 20.36
C VAL A 264 -5.82 -0.73 21.81
N PHE A 265 -4.70 -0.13 22.18
CA PHE A 265 -4.25 0.04 23.56
C PHE A 265 -4.82 1.34 24.12
N VAL A 266 -5.50 1.29 25.27
CA VAL A 266 -6.13 2.45 25.88
C VAL A 266 -5.60 2.60 27.30
N ALA A 267 -5.09 3.79 27.66
CA ALA A 267 -4.68 4.08 29.03
C ALA A 267 -5.83 3.74 30.00
N ARG A 268 -5.58 2.90 31.01
CA ARG A 268 -6.62 2.27 31.85
C ARG A 268 -7.62 3.27 32.41
N ARG A 269 -7.16 4.46 32.83
CA ARG A 269 -8.04 5.53 33.34
C ARG A 269 -9.07 6.04 32.33
N LEU A 270 -8.80 5.91 31.03
CA LEU A 270 -9.70 6.35 29.96
C LEU A 270 -10.65 5.25 29.48
N LEU A 271 -10.39 3.98 29.82
CA LEU A 271 -11.11 2.84 29.27
C LEU A 271 -12.64 2.89 29.49
N PRO A 272 -13.18 3.23 30.69
CA PRO A 272 -14.64 3.27 30.87
C PRO A 272 -15.32 4.30 29.94
N THR A 273 -14.79 5.52 29.90
CA THR A 273 -15.30 6.61 29.06
C THR A 273 -15.13 6.29 27.57
N PHE A 274 -14.00 5.67 27.17
CA PHE A 274 -13.76 5.22 25.81
C PHE A 274 -14.81 4.21 25.33
N LYS A 275 -15.12 3.19 26.15
CA LYS A 275 -16.15 2.19 25.85
C LYS A 275 -17.52 2.81 25.63
N GLU A 276 -17.93 3.72 26.52
CA GLU A 276 -19.20 4.42 26.43
C GLU A 276 -19.28 5.27 25.16
N ARG A 277 -18.21 6.05 24.89
CA ARG A 277 -18.13 6.90 23.71
C ARG A 277 -18.19 6.10 22.42
N CYS A 278 -17.47 4.98 22.35
CA CYS A 278 -17.49 4.10 21.17
C CYS A 278 -18.89 3.52 20.91
N ARG A 279 -19.61 3.06 21.94
CA ARG A 279 -20.98 2.59 21.79
C ARG A 279 -21.90 3.67 21.20
N ALA A 280 -21.85 4.88 21.75
CA ALA A 280 -22.67 5.99 21.28
C ALA A 280 -22.40 6.34 19.83
N LEU A 281 -21.11 6.43 19.45
CA LEU A 281 -20.71 6.75 18.08
C LEU A 281 -21.11 5.66 17.07
N LEU A 282 -21.02 4.39 17.42
CA LEU A 282 -21.42 3.30 16.52
C LEU A 282 -22.92 3.26 16.28
N VAL A 283 -23.73 3.48 17.32
CA VAL A 283 -25.18 3.62 17.18
C VAL A 283 -25.54 4.85 16.35
N GLN A 284 -24.87 5.96 16.58
CA GLN A 284 -25.06 7.19 15.80
C GLN A 284 -24.76 7.00 14.31
N ARG A 285 -23.70 6.26 13.96
CA ARG A 285 -23.22 6.11 12.59
C ARG A 285 -23.96 5.04 11.81
N TYR A 286 -24.25 3.91 12.43
CA TYR A 286 -24.77 2.72 11.74
C TYR A 286 -26.16 2.31 12.22
N GLY A 287 -26.75 3.05 13.17
CA GLY A 287 -28.02 2.68 13.80
C GLY A 287 -27.89 1.57 14.82
N THR A 288 -29.01 1.13 15.35
CA THR A 288 -29.10 -0.03 16.28
C THR A 288 -28.96 -1.37 15.54
N ASP A 289 -29.27 -1.38 14.25
CA ASP A 289 -29.07 -2.52 13.34
C ASP A 289 -28.17 -2.09 12.17
N ALA A 290 -26.89 -2.33 12.32
CA ALA A 290 -25.91 -2.01 11.29
C ALA A 290 -26.06 -2.87 10.02
N ALA A 291 -26.81 -3.98 10.05
CA ALA A 291 -27.10 -4.78 8.86
C ALA A 291 -28.00 -4.03 7.88
N ALA A 292 -28.90 -3.20 8.39
CA ALA A 292 -29.81 -2.37 7.59
C ALA A 292 -29.18 -1.03 7.18
N SER A 293 -28.00 -0.67 7.72
CA SER A 293 -27.34 0.61 7.42
C SER A 293 -26.86 0.67 5.96
N PRO A 294 -27.18 1.73 5.20
CA PRO A 294 -26.64 1.95 3.87
C PRO A 294 -25.17 2.38 3.90
N ASP A 295 -24.65 2.78 5.07
CA ASP A 295 -23.30 3.30 5.29
C ASP A 295 -22.32 2.22 5.76
N TYR A 296 -22.70 0.93 5.71
CA TYR A 296 -21.86 -0.16 6.16
C TYR A 296 -21.67 -1.23 5.08
N ALA A 297 -20.41 -1.44 4.68
CA ALA A 297 -20.03 -2.41 3.66
C ALA A 297 -20.20 -3.87 4.13
N ARG A 298 -20.00 -4.82 3.21
CA ARG A 298 -20.03 -6.26 3.46
C ARG A 298 -18.62 -6.85 3.34
N LEU A 299 -18.41 -8.00 3.99
CA LEU A 299 -17.21 -8.79 3.81
C LEU A 299 -17.16 -9.38 2.39
N ILE A 300 -15.95 -9.56 1.86
CA ILE A 300 -15.79 -9.93 0.45
C ILE A 300 -16.41 -11.27 0.09
N HIS A 301 -16.31 -12.27 0.96
CA HIS A 301 -16.87 -13.60 0.75
C HIS A 301 -17.23 -14.31 2.06
N GLN A 302 -18.09 -15.33 1.98
CA GLN A 302 -18.61 -16.09 3.14
C GLN A 302 -17.50 -16.75 3.95
N ARG A 303 -16.46 -17.29 3.31
CA ARG A 303 -15.32 -17.90 4.00
C ARG A 303 -14.63 -16.91 4.94
N HIS A 304 -14.42 -15.67 4.51
CA HIS A 304 -13.83 -14.64 5.36
C HIS A 304 -14.75 -14.25 6.52
N ALA A 305 -16.06 -14.14 6.26
CA ALA A 305 -17.05 -13.93 7.30
C ALA A 305 -17.01 -15.06 8.37
N SER A 306 -17.02 -16.32 7.93
CA SER A 306 -16.94 -17.47 8.85
C SER A 306 -15.67 -17.48 9.69
N GLN A 307 -14.51 -17.10 9.10
CA GLN A 307 -13.24 -17.01 9.84
C GLN A 307 -13.31 -15.95 10.94
N LEU A 308 -13.83 -14.75 10.64
CA LEU A 308 -13.95 -13.67 11.61
C LEU A 308 -14.97 -13.99 12.72
N ILE A 309 -16.08 -14.61 12.36
CA ILE A 309 -17.10 -15.07 13.35
C ILE A 309 -16.49 -16.11 14.26
N GLY A 310 -15.75 -17.09 13.73
CA GLY A 310 -15.05 -18.09 14.52
C GLY A 310 -14.03 -17.47 15.49
N LEU A 311 -13.30 -16.43 15.08
CA LEU A 311 -12.38 -15.69 15.94
C LEU A 311 -13.13 -14.92 17.05
N LEU A 312 -14.28 -14.30 16.72
CA LEU A 312 -15.13 -13.63 17.70
C LEU A 312 -15.60 -14.61 18.78
N GLU A 313 -16.08 -15.79 18.38
CA GLU A 313 -16.56 -16.82 19.32
C GLU A 313 -15.43 -17.36 20.19
N GLN A 314 -14.26 -17.61 19.63
CA GLN A 314 -13.06 -18.02 20.37
C GLN A 314 -12.64 -16.96 21.39
N ALA A 315 -12.63 -15.68 21.02
CA ALA A 315 -12.29 -14.61 21.94
C ALA A 315 -13.30 -14.50 23.10
N ARG A 316 -14.60 -14.64 22.82
CA ARG A 316 -15.64 -14.67 23.87
C ARG A 316 -15.51 -15.88 24.78
N ALA A 317 -15.23 -17.03 24.23
CA ALA A 317 -14.99 -18.28 25.03
C ALA A 317 -13.75 -18.15 25.93
N ALA A 318 -12.72 -17.40 25.48
CA ALA A 318 -11.54 -17.08 26.27
C ALA A 318 -11.79 -16.00 27.35
N GLY A 319 -12.98 -15.38 27.37
CA GLY A 319 -13.36 -14.41 28.40
C GLY A 319 -13.39 -12.93 27.93
N ALA A 320 -13.19 -12.67 26.62
CA ALA A 320 -13.36 -11.32 26.10
C ALA A 320 -14.78 -10.81 26.33
N GLN A 321 -14.91 -9.58 26.83
CA GLN A 321 -16.19 -8.96 27.09
C GLN A 321 -16.67 -8.15 25.90
N LEU A 322 -17.89 -8.42 25.43
CA LEU A 322 -18.49 -7.67 24.32
C LEU A 322 -18.81 -6.24 24.76
N ILE A 323 -18.17 -5.26 24.13
CA ILE A 323 -18.46 -3.84 24.32
C ILE A 323 -19.64 -3.44 23.42
N HIS A 324 -19.60 -3.82 22.15
CA HIS A 324 -20.62 -3.50 21.13
C HIS A 324 -20.58 -4.51 19.98
N GLY A 325 -21.71 -4.70 19.29
CA GLY A 325 -21.81 -5.50 18.07
C GLY A 325 -22.00 -7.00 18.34
N GLY A 326 -21.33 -7.83 17.55
CA GLY A 326 -21.39 -9.30 17.64
C GLY A 326 -22.48 -9.96 16.79
N ALA A 327 -23.46 -9.22 16.27
CA ALA A 327 -24.46 -9.74 15.34
C ALA A 327 -23.80 -10.10 13.99
N HIS A 328 -24.18 -11.23 13.40
CA HIS A 328 -23.57 -11.70 12.18
C HIS A 328 -24.51 -12.54 11.32
N ASP A 329 -24.19 -12.59 10.02
CA ASP A 329 -24.84 -13.47 9.03
C ASP A 329 -23.81 -13.90 7.98
N VAL A 330 -23.46 -15.18 7.97
CA VAL A 330 -22.47 -15.75 7.03
C VAL A 330 -23.00 -15.66 5.58
N ALA A 331 -24.28 -15.97 5.37
CA ALA A 331 -24.88 -15.94 4.04
C ALA A 331 -24.92 -14.52 3.46
N GLY A 332 -25.23 -13.53 4.30
CA GLY A 332 -25.18 -12.11 3.95
C GLY A 332 -23.78 -11.49 3.97
N ARG A 333 -22.74 -12.27 4.26
CA ARG A 333 -21.33 -11.79 4.38
C ARG A 333 -21.23 -10.63 5.39
N TYR A 334 -21.95 -10.74 6.50
CA TYR A 334 -22.10 -9.67 7.47
C TYR A 334 -21.51 -10.05 8.82
N LEU A 335 -20.80 -9.10 9.40
CA LEU A 335 -20.43 -9.06 10.81
C LEU A 335 -20.54 -7.60 11.26
N ALA A 336 -21.30 -7.35 12.31
CA ALA A 336 -21.50 -6.01 12.86
C ALA A 336 -20.17 -5.38 13.26
N PRO A 337 -20.07 -4.03 13.27
CA PRO A 337 -18.98 -3.33 13.93
C PRO A 337 -18.86 -3.82 15.38
N THR A 338 -17.78 -4.55 15.70
CA THR A 338 -17.66 -5.30 16.96
C THR A 338 -16.43 -4.84 17.74
N LEU A 339 -16.66 -4.44 18.99
CA LEU A 339 -15.64 -4.09 19.97
C LEU A 339 -15.63 -5.11 21.09
N LEU A 340 -14.43 -5.56 21.47
CA LEU A 340 -14.21 -6.55 22.53
C LEU A 340 -13.19 -6.02 23.54
N ASP A 341 -13.52 -6.02 24.82
CA ASP A 341 -12.52 -5.80 25.87
C ASP A 341 -11.72 -7.07 26.08
N CYS A 342 -10.47 -7.03 25.71
CA CYS A 342 -9.50 -8.10 25.84
C CYS A 342 -8.44 -7.82 26.93
N SER A 343 -8.68 -6.86 27.83
CA SER A 343 -7.69 -6.41 28.82
C SER A 343 -7.27 -7.49 29.83
N ALA A 344 -8.09 -8.50 30.05
CA ALA A 344 -7.88 -9.53 31.07
C ALA A 344 -7.50 -10.90 30.51
N ILE A 345 -7.25 -11.01 29.22
CA ILE A 345 -7.01 -12.30 28.54
C ILE A 345 -5.85 -12.24 27.56
N ASP A 346 -5.22 -13.40 27.32
CA ASP A 346 -4.42 -13.62 26.12
C ASP A 346 -5.37 -13.90 24.95
N SER A 347 -5.56 -12.90 24.11
CA SER A 347 -6.62 -12.93 23.12
C SER A 347 -6.24 -13.79 21.90
N PRO A 348 -7.10 -14.71 21.44
CA PRO A 348 -6.93 -15.40 20.15
C PRO A 348 -6.85 -14.43 18.97
N LEU A 349 -7.39 -13.22 19.12
CA LEU A 349 -7.35 -12.16 18.12
C LEU A 349 -5.95 -11.59 17.87
N ASP A 350 -4.97 -11.93 18.73
CA ASP A 350 -3.58 -11.48 18.60
C ASP A 350 -2.76 -12.33 17.61
N SER A 351 -3.24 -13.52 17.26
CA SER A 351 -2.48 -14.51 16.47
C SER A 351 -2.28 -14.13 15.00
N GLN A 352 -3.16 -13.30 14.45
CA GLN A 352 -3.15 -12.92 13.03
C GLN A 352 -3.77 -11.53 12.81
N GLU A 353 -3.52 -10.94 11.62
CA GLU A 353 -4.22 -9.76 11.16
C GLU A 353 -5.71 -10.06 11.00
N LEU A 354 -6.59 -9.23 11.57
CA LEU A 354 -8.03 -9.48 11.58
C LEU A 354 -8.68 -9.15 10.23
N PHE A 355 -8.24 -8.08 9.58
CA PHE A 355 -8.72 -7.64 8.27
C PHE A 355 -10.25 -7.59 8.15
N GLY A 356 -10.91 -7.11 9.20
CA GLY A 356 -12.36 -7.12 9.33
C GLY A 356 -12.86 -6.30 10.52
N PRO A 357 -14.18 -6.31 10.78
CA PRO A 357 -14.82 -5.39 11.71
C PRO A 357 -14.75 -5.83 13.18
N LEU A 358 -13.65 -6.44 13.60
CA LEU A 358 -13.36 -6.78 14.99
C LEU A 358 -12.29 -5.85 15.54
N LEU A 359 -12.55 -5.16 16.66
CA LEU A 359 -11.61 -4.29 17.35
C LEU A 359 -11.38 -4.75 18.77
N PRO A 360 -10.28 -5.48 19.06
CA PRO A 360 -9.80 -5.72 20.41
C PRO A 360 -9.39 -4.42 21.08
N VAL A 361 -9.89 -4.18 22.28
CA VAL A 361 -9.56 -3.05 23.16
C VAL A 361 -8.79 -3.59 24.34
N ILE A 362 -7.60 -3.07 24.59
CA ILE A 362 -6.67 -3.58 25.61
C ILE A 362 -6.28 -2.41 26.52
N ALA A 363 -6.60 -2.51 27.80
CA ALA A 363 -6.16 -1.50 28.78
C ALA A 363 -4.67 -1.67 29.07
N TYR A 364 -3.97 -0.56 29.26
CA TYR A 364 -2.58 -0.57 29.73
C TYR A 364 -2.36 0.45 30.85
N ASP A 365 -1.39 0.15 31.70
CA ASP A 365 -0.95 1.04 32.78
C ASP A 365 0.42 1.64 32.48
N ASP A 366 1.31 0.86 31.89
CA ASP A 366 2.65 1.30 31.47
C ASP A 366 2.79 1.29 29.93
N LEU A 367 3.12 2.42 29.36
CA LEU A 367 3.39 2.56 27.93
C LEU A 367 4.57 1.69 27.47
N GLU A 368 5.55 1.43 28.34
CA GLU A 368 6.73 0.63 27.99
C GLU A 368 6.34 -0.82 27.67
N GLU A 369 5.37 -1.39 28.40
CA GLU A 369 4.86 -2.75 28.09
C GLU A 369 4.20 -2.79 26.71
N VAL A 370 3.45 -1.73 26.34
CA VAL A 370 2.85 -1.60 25.02
C VAL A 370 3.92 -1.54 23.93
N LEU A 371 4.96 -0.72 24.13
CA LEU A 371 6.05 -0.60 23.17
C LEU A 371 6.81 -1.91 22.99
N GLN A 372 7.10 -2.62 24.08
CA GLN A 372 7.75 -3.93 24.04
C GLN A 372 6.90 -4.96 23.29
N ARG A 373 5.57 -4.97 23.52
CA ARG A 373 4.65 -5.86 22.80
C ARG A 373 4.62 -5.57 21.29
N ILE A 374 4.62 -4.30 20.90
CA ILE A 374 4.66 -3.90 19.49
C ILE A 374 5.99 -4.31 18.86
N ASP A 375 7.11 -4.08 19.54
CA ASP A 375 8.45 -4.36 19.03
C ASP A 375 8.75 -5.87 18.93
N ALA A 376 8.18 -6.68 19.82
CA ALA A 376 8.27 -8.14 19.77
C ALA A 376 7.48 -8.76 18.61
N GLY A 377 6.51 -8.05 18.07
CA GLY A 377 5.64 -8.52 16.98
C GLY A 377 6.22 -8.26 15.58
N PRO A 378 5.55 -8.77 14.54
CA PRO A 378 5.84 -8.41 13.17
C PRO A 378 5.61 -6.91 12.95
N LYS A 379 6.54 -6.24 12.26
CA LYS A 379 6.45 -4.80 11.98
C LYS A 379 5.22 -4.48 11.13
N PRO A 380 4.27 -3.66 11.64
CA PRO A 380 3.02 -3.36 10.95
C PRO A 380 3.20 -2.34 9.83
N LEU A 381 2.22 -2.24 8.93
CA LEU A 381 2.19 -1.22 7.89
C LEU A 381 1.90 0.17 8.46
N ALA A 382 1.01 0.26 9.45
CA ALA A 382 0.69 1.51 10.13
C ALA A 382 0.74 1.36 11.66
N LEU A 383 1.04 2.47 12.33
CA LEU A 383 0.92 2.64 13.77
C LEU A 383 0.19 3.96 14.04
N TYR A 384 -0.72 3.97 15.01
CA TYR A 384 -1.50 5.14 15.37
C TYR A 384 -1.26 5.51 16.83
N LEU A 385 -1.11 6.82 17.09
CA LEU A 385 -0.96 7.34 18.44
C LEU A 385 -1.83 8.58 18.63
N TRP A 386 -2.70 8.55 19.62
CA TRP A 386 -3.38 9.73 20.12
C TRP A 386 -2.72 10.16 21.43
N SER A 387 -2.08 11.32 21.40
CA SER A 387 -1.40 11.93 22.55
C SER A 387 -1.23 13.43 22.31
N ARG A 388 -1.37 14.23 23.35
CA ARG A 388 -1.00 15.66 23.37
C ARG A 388 0.42 15.87 23.91
N ASP A 389 1.03 14.83 24.48
CA ASP A 389 2.38 14.85 25.01
C ASP A 389 3.41 14.58 23.90
N ARG A 390 4.28 15.56 23.64
CA ARG A 390 5.31 15.49 22.61
C ARG A 390 6.42 14.49 22.94
N ASP A 391 6.73 14.31 24.21
CA ASP A 391 7.78 13.36 24.62
C ASP A 391 7.30 11.93 24.41
N ILE A 392 6.02 11.65 24.69
CA ILE A 392 5.38 10.38 24.35
C ILE A 392 5.36 10.16 22.84
N GLN A 393 5.00 11.17 22.05
CA GLN A 393 5.01 11.06 20.59
C GLN A 393 6.41 10.70 20.06
N GLN A 394 7.45 11.40 20.50
CA GLN A 394 8.84 11.14 20.11
C GLN A 394 9.31 9.76 20.58
N ARG A 395 8.97 9.37 21.81
CA ARG A 395 9.31 8.07 22.38
C ARG A 395 8.71 6.92 21.57
N VAL A 396 7.42 7.00 21.22
CA VAL A 396 6.73 5.99 20.39
C VAL A 396 7.40 5.89 19.02
N ILE A 397 7.66 7.02 18.34
CA ILE A 397 8.33 7.03 17.03
C ILE A 397 9.73 6.40 17.12
N ALA A 398 10.50 6.72 18.16
CA ALA A 398 11.89 6.24 18.30
C ALA A 398 11.99 4.78 18.70
N ARG A 399 11.00 4.24 19.43
CA ARG A 399 11.02 2.91 20.03
C ARG A 399 10.25 1.85 19.23
N THR A 400 9.56 2.23 18.16
CA THR A 400 8.78 1.31 17.32
C THR A 400 9.21 1.37 15.87
N SER A 401 8.89 0.33 15.11
CA SER A 401 9.12 0.27 13.66
C SER A 401 7.82 -0.10 12.95
N SER A 402 7.43 0.74 11.99
CA SER A 402 6.26 0.53 11.14
C SER A 402 6.47 1.17 9.77
N GLY A 403 5.63 0.85 8.80
CA GLY A 403 5.65 1.52 7.50
C GLY A 403 5.33 3.01 7.61
N SER A 404 4.37 3.39 8.47
CA SER A 404 3.98 4.77 8.73
C SER A 404 3.48 4.96 10.15
N VAL A 405 3.50 6.22 10.64
CA VAL A 405 2.93 6.60 11.93
C VAL A 405 1.90 7.69 11.72
N GLY A 406 0.69 7.51 12.27
CA GLY A 406 -0.36 8.51 12.35
C GLY A 406 -0.43 9.12 13.75
N LEU A 407 -0.22 10.44 13.88
CA LEU A 407 -0.34 11.16 15.15
C LEU A 407 -1.65 11.92 15.20
N ASN A 408 -2.53 11.57 16.13
CA ASN A 408 -3.86 12.17 16.32
C ASN A 408 -4.74 12.13 15.05
N LEU A 409 -4.52 11.14 14.19
CA LEU A 409 -5.27 10.87 12.96
C LEU A 409 -5.29 9.38 12.67
N CYS A 410 -6.16 8.94 11.77
CA CYS A 410 -6.23 7.56 11.31
C CYS A 410 -6.36 7.51 9.80
N MET A 411 -5.64 6.60 9.14
CA MET A 411 -5.64 6.31 7.70
C MET A 411 -5.19 7.47 6.78
N GLN A 412 -5.27 8.72 7.19
CA GLN A 412 -4.98 9.89 6.35
C GLN A 412 -3.52 10.00 5.87
N GLN A 413 -2.55 9.35 6.56
CA GLN A 413 -1.17 9.27 6.08
C GLN A 413 -1.04 8.58 4.71
N TYR A 414 -1.99 7.72 4.35
CA TYR A 414 -2.05 7.09 3.04
C TYR A 414 -2.28 8.11 1.91
N THR A 415 -3.07 9.14 2.14
CA THR A 415 -3.43 10.13 1.10
C THR A 415 -2.37 11.22 0.91
N GLN A 416 -1.32 11.27 1.74
CA GLN A 416 -0.29 12.31 1.67
C GLN A 416 0.78 11.96 0.62
N LEU A 417 0.59 12.41 -0.61
CA LEU A 417 1.43 12.06 -1.78
C LEU A 417 2.88 12.57 -1.75
N HIS A 418 3.24 13.42 -0.79
CA HIS A 418 4.64 13.82 -0.57
C HIS A 418 5.38 12.91 0.40
N LEU A 419 4.66 12.04 1.12
CA LEU A 419 5.25 11.02 1.98
C LEU A 419 5.39 9.71 1.19
N PRO A 420 6.50 8.97 1.34
CA PRO A 420 6.58 7.61 0.84
C PRO A 420 5.60 6.74 1.63
N PHE A 421 4.77 5.98 0.93
CA PHE A 421 3.92 4.96 1.53
C PHE A 421 4.51 3.59 1.25
N GLY A 422 4.68 2.76 2.27
CA GLY A 422 5.23 1.41 2.13
C GLY A 422 5.52 0.78 3.47
N GLY A 423 5.67 -0.54 3.46
CA GLY A 423 5.92 -1.34 4.64
C GLY A 423 7.41 -1.59 4.91
N VAL A 424 7.68 -2.28 6.02
CA VAL A 424 8.99 -2.71 6.44
C VAL A 424 8.97 -4.17 6.86
N ASN A 425 9.84 -5.01 6.29
CA ASN A 425 9.92 -6.46 6.54
C ASN A 425 8.57 -7.17 6.30
N HIS A 426 7.84 -7.56 7.37
CA HIS A 426 6.59 -8.29 7.25
C HIS A 426 5.46 -7.49 6.59
N SER A 427 5.49 -6.16 6.72
CA SER A 427 4.50 -5.27 6.09
C SER A 427 4.87 -4.81 4.69
N GLY A 428 6.07 -5.12 4.20
CA GLY A 428 6.44 -4.82 2.82
C GLY A 428 7.89 -4.46 2.58
N SER A 429 8.14 -4.03 1.34
CA SER A 429 9.45 -3.56 0.86
C SER A 429 9.23 -2.60 -0.30
N GLY A 430 9.97 -1.50 -0.31
CA GLY A 430 9.79 -0.43 -1.27
C GLY A 430 8.76 0.61 -0.83
N SER A 431 8.37 1.49 -1.74
CA SER A 431 7.42 2.56 -1.43
C SER A 431 6.61 2.95 -2.67
N ALA A 432 5.38 3.38 -2.44
CA ALA A 432 4.46 3.92 -3.43
C ALA A 432 4.24 5.42 -3.22
N HIS A 433 3.33 5.97 -3.97
CA HIS A 433 2.83 7.34 -4.01
C HIS A 433 3.81 8.40 -4.50
N GLY A 434 3.29 9.30 -5.30
CA GLY A 434 3.96 10.52 -5.76
C GLY A 434 5.37 10.27 -6.32
N GLN A 435 6.34 11.02 -5.82
CA GLN A 435 7.74 10.87 -6.28
C GLN A 435 8.35 9.53 -5.85
N ALA A 436 7.96 8.96 -4.71
CA ALA A 436 8.45 7.66 -4.28
C ALA A 436 7.98 6.55 -5.24
N GLY A 437 6.69 6.56 -5.63
CA GLY A 437 6.16 5.66 -6.65
C GLY A 437 6.84 5.82 -8.01
N PHE A 438 7.06 7.05 -8.47
CA PHE A 438 7.84 7.29 -9.70
C PHE A 438 9.24 6.67 -9.63
N ARG A 439 9.94 6.79 -8.50
CA ARG A 439 11.28 6.19 -8.29
C ARG A 439 11.22 4.66 -8.23
N THR A 440 10.20 4.09 -7.61
CA THR A 440 9.96 2.66 -7.54
C THR A 440 9.93 2.02 -8.94
N PHE A 441 9.24 2.65 -9.87
CA PHE A 441 9.17 2.22 -11.27
C PHE A 441 10.30 2.77 -12.16
N SER A 442 11.32 3.37 -11.56
CA SER A 442 12.52 3.87 -12.23
C SER A 442 13.78 3.19 -11.70
N HIS A 443 14.81 3.12 -12.55
CA HIS A 443 16.18 2.84 -12.16
C HIS A 443 16.96 4.14 -12.12
N GLU A 444 17.59 4.46 -10.99
CA GLU A 444 18.48 5.62 -10.85
C GLU A 444 19.85 5.29 -11.46
N ARG A 445 20.03 5.66 -12.74
CA ARG A 445 21.27 5.42 -13.47
C ARG A 445 22.26 6.55 -13.20
N SER A 446 23.41 6.24 -12.64
CA SER A 446 24.50 7.18 -12.43
C SER A 446 25.25 7.46 -13.73
N VAL A 447 25.54 8.74 -13.97
CA VAL A 447 26.37 9.21 -15.11
C VAL A 447 27.43 10.14 -14.60
N LEU A 448 28.69 9.80 -14.87
CA LEU A 448 29.86 10.64 -14.60
C LEU A 448 30.56 10.91 -15.93
N ALA A 449 30.71 12.17 -16.28
CA ALA A 449 31.41 12.58 -17.51
C ALA A 449 32.82 13.07 -17.20
N ALA A 450 33.76 12.86 -18.13
CA ALA A 450 35.09 13.44 -18.02
C ALA A 450 34.99 14.97 -18.13
N GLY A 451 35.56 15.68 -17.16
CA GLY A 451 35.72 17.12 -17.24
C GLY A 451 37.08 17.51 -17.84
N PRO A 452 37.29 18.79 -18.11
CA PRO A 452 38.57 19.28 -18.65
C PRO A 452 39.75 19.06 -17.71
N LEU A 453 39.48 19.02 -16.38
CA LEU A 453 40.46 18.79 -15.32
C LEU A 453 40.27 17.38 -14.73
N LEU A 454 40.46 16.35 -15.55
CA LEU A 454 40.36 14.97 -15.09
C LEU A 454 41.58 14.62 -14.21
N ALA A 455 41.45 14.82 -12.89
CA ALA A 455 42.57 14.69 -11.93
C ALA A 455 43.24 13.31 -11.96
N VAL A 456 42.52 12.24 -12.30
CA VAL A 456 43.07 10.90 -12.42
C VAL A 456 44.20 10.80 -13.46
N ARG A 457 44.20 11.70 -14.48
CA ARG A 457 45.32 11.74 -15.48
C ARG A 457 46.68 11.97 -14.84
N LEU A 458 46.73 12.68 -13.72
CA LEU A 458 47.97 12.89 -12.96
C LEU A 458 48.52 11.63 -12.28
N LEU A 459 47.67 10.63 -12.14
CA LEU A 459 47.98 9.37 -11.43
C LEU A 459 48.11 8.17 -12.39
N LEU A 460 47.97 8.40 -13.73
CA LEU A 460 48.14 7.32 -14.71
C LEU A 460 49.62 6.83 -14.76
N PRO A 461 49.86 5.56 -15.13
CA PRO A 461 51.21 5.05 -15.32
C PRO A 461 51.99 5.86 -16.40
N PRO A 462 53.35 5.91 -16.34
CA PRO A 462 54.20 5.22 -15.35
C PRO A 462 54.11 5.85 -13.96
N TYR A 463 54.10 5.00 -12.93
CA TYR A 463 54.07 5.45 -11.53
C TYR A 463 55.41 5.97 -11.06
N SER A 464 55.42 7.02 -10.24
CA SER A 464 56.61 7.63 -9.68
C SER A 464 56.40 7.89 -8.17
N PRO A 465 57.51 8.10 -7.41
CA PRO A 465 57.43 8.49 -6.01
C PRO A 465 56.61 9.79 -5.79
N PHE A 466 56.60 10.69 -6.75
CA PHE A 466 55.78 11.90 -6.72
C PHE A 466 54.30 11.55 -6.80
N LYS A 467 53.89 10.67 -7.72
CA LYS A 467 52.50 10.24 -7.86
C LYS A 467 52.00 9.50 -6.63
N LEU A 468 52.87 8.71 -6.01
CA LEU A 468 52.57 8.04 -4.73
C LEU A 468 52.31 9.05 -3.62
N ARG A 469 53.18 10.04 -3.45
CA ARG A 469 53.00 11.11 -2.45
C ARG A 469 51.74 11.93 -2.69
N LEU A 470 51.42 12.22 -3.93
CA LEU A 470 50.18 12.91 -4.31
C LEU A 470 48.96 12.07 -3.95
N ALA A 471 48.94 10.79 -4.28
CA ALA A 471 47.87 9.87 -3.91
C ALA A 471 47.71 9.76 -2.38
N GLN A 472 48.79 9.65 -1.64
CA GLN A 472 48.78 9.64 -0.18
C GLN A 472 48.24 10.96 0.40
N TRP A 473 48.60 12.09 -0.17
CA TRP A 473 48.07 13.40 0.26
C TRP A 473 46.57 13.51 0.01
N VAL A 474 46.09 13.10 -1.17
CA VAL A 474 44.67 13.04 -1.48
C VAL A 474 43.95 12.08 -0.50
N SER A 475 44.52 10.92 -0.24
CA SER A 475 43.98 9.93 0.72
C SER A 475 43.81 10.53 2.13
N ARG A 476 44.83 11.27 2.62
CA ARG A 476 44.71 11.97 3.92
C ARG A 476 43.59 13.02 3.95
N LEU A 477 43.39 13.74 2.84
CA LEU A 477 42.32 14.72 2.76
C LEU A 477 40.91 14.10 2.67
N THR A 478 40.80 12.87 2.16
CA THR A 478 39.51 12.18 1.98
C THR A 478 39.16 11.21 3.09
N GLY A 479 40.15 10.64 3.78
CA GLY A 479 39.96 9.55 4.72
C GLY A 479 40.31 9.84 6.18
N GLY A 480 40.69 11.08 6.48
CA GLY A 480 41.08 11.44 7.82
C GLY A 480 42.49 10.88 8.20
N GLY A 481 43.03 11.44 9.20
CA GLY A 481 44.23 10.95 9.86
C GLY A 481 43.95 9.72 10.66
#